data_6130bad2ef677d2c8075d7144ec62fa0
#
_entry.id   6130bad2ef677d2c8075d7144ec62fa0
#
_cell.length_a   1.000
_cell.length_b   1.000
_cell.length_c   1.000
_cell.angle_alpha   90.00
_cell.angle_beta   90.00
_cell.angle_gamma   90.00
#
_symmetry.space_group_name_H-M   'P 1'
#
loop_
_entity.id
_entity.type
_entity.pdbx_description
1 polymer ?
#
loop_
_entity_poly.entity_id
_entity_poly.type
_entity_poly.pdbx_seq_one_letter_code
_entity_poly.pdbx_strand_id
1 'polypeptide(L)'
;MADIILGIESSCDDTSAAVLRDGVLLSNVIASQQVHKDFGGVVPELASRAHEQNIVPVVSEALRKADVAPGDLTAVAFTRGPGLLGSLLVGTSFAKALSLSLDIPMIMVNHLQGHILANFVRQPNKPVDDPSFPYLCLLVSGGISHIVKVVIPLEYEIL
;
A
#
# COMPACT_ATOMS: atom_id res chain seq x y z
N MET A 1 -11.44 20.85 1.42
CA MET A 1 -10.02 20.62 1.11
C MET A 1 -9.96 19.26 0.43
N ALA A 2 -9.12 19.06 -0.58
CA ALA A 2 -8.97 17.74 -1.19
C ALA A 2 -8.25 16.79 -0.24
N ASP A 3 -8.65 15.54 -0.19
CA ASP A 3 -7.97 14.51 0.58
C ASP A 3 -6.79 13.96 -0.21
N ILE A 4 -5.56 14.26 0.23
CA ILE A 4 -4.33 13.79 -0.40
C ILE A 4 -3.65 12.80 0.53
N ILE A 5 -3.67 11.52 0.15
CA ILE A 5 -3.21 10.42 0.99
C ILE A 5 -1.98 9.76 0.36
N LEU A 6 -0.93 9.61 1.16
CA LEU A 6 0.21 8.76 0.84
C LEU A 6 -0.03 7.36 1.39
N GLY A 7 -0.09 6.35 0.52
CA GLY A 7 -0.13 4.94 0.90
C GLY A 7 1.25 4.30 0.83
N ILE A 8 1.61 3.50 1.85
CA ILE A 8 2.90 2.80 1.97
C ILE A 8 2.67 1.31 2.17
N GLU A 9 3.33 0.49 1.35
CA GLU A 9 3.29 -0.97 1.44
C GLU A 9 4.71 -1.51 1.58
N SER A 10 4.93 -2.35 2.60
CA SER A 10 6.20 -3.02 2.87
C SER A 10 6.03 -4.40 3.51
N SER A 11 4.93 -5.10 3.25
CA SER A 11 4.58 -6.32 4.00
C SER A 11 5.41 -7.56 3.67
N CYS A 12 6.06 -7.62 2.50
CA CYS A 12 6.83 -8.77 2.06
C CYS A 12 8.19 -8.37 1.47
N ASP A 13 8.30 -8.33 0.14
CA ASP A 13 9.57 -8.07 -0.58
C ASP A 13 9.52 -6.83 -1.48
N ASP A 14 8.36 -6.29 -1.77
CA ASP A 14 8.22 -5.06 -2.52
C ASP A 14 8.05 -3.85 -1.61
N THR A 15 8.85 -2.81 -1.85
CA THR A 15 8.63 -1.49 -1.22
C THR A 15 7.81 -0.65 -2.17
N SER A 16 6.61 -0.23 -1.78
CA SER A 16 5.74 0.54 -2.65
C SER A 16 5.20 1.78 -1.95
N ALA A 17 4.99 2.84 -2.74
CA ALA A 17 4.29 4.03 -2.31
C ALA A 17 3.39 4.56 -3.42
N ALA A 18 2.19 5.00 -3.05
CA ALA A 18 1.21 5.58 -3.94
C ALA A 18 0.63 6.87 -3.36
N VAL A 19 0.30 7.82 -4.22
CA VAL A 19 -0.38 9.05 -3.83
C VAL A 19 -1.75 9.08 -4.48
N LEU A 20 -2.78 9.27 -3.65
CA LEU A 20 -4.16 9.42 -4.08
C LEU A 20 -4.66 10.82 -3.73
N ARG A 21 -5.49 11.39 -4.61
CA ARG A 21 -6.26 12.62 -4.35
C ARG A 21 -7.73 12.35 -4.59
N ASP A 22 -8.54 12.46 -3.55
CA ASP A 22 -10.00 12.21 -3.61
C ASP A 22 -10.35 10.85 -4.26
N GLY A 23 -9.58 9.80 -3.91
CA GLY A 23 -9.73 8.44 -4.44
C GLY A 23 -9.14 8.21 -5.85
N VAL A 24 -8.56 9.24 -6.48
CA VAL A 24 -7.89 9.13 -7.79
C VAL A 24 -6.40 8.91 -7.60
N LEU A 25 -5.86 7.88 -8.24
CA LEU A 25 -4.43 7.55 -8.22
C LEU A 25 -3.63 8.57 -9.02
N LEU A 26 -2.75 9.33 -8.35
CA LEU A 26 -1.83 10.27 -9.00
C LEU A 26 -0.50 9.61 -9.34
N SER A 27 -0.01 8.74 -8.47
CA SER A 27 1.23 8.01 -8.67
C SER A 27 1.22 6.66 -7.97
N ASN A 28 1.96 5.70 -8.51
CA ASN A 28 2.28 4.42 -7.87
C ASN A 28 3.72 4.06 -8.23
N VAL A 29 4.56 3.86 -7.23
CA VAL A 29 5.97 3.50 -7.38
C VAL A 29 6.24 2.21 -6.62
N ILE A 30 6.84 1.26 -7.29
CA ILE A 30 7.17 -0.06 -6.74
C ILE A 30 8.66 -0.30 -6.96
N ALA A 31 9.36 -0.64 -5.89
CA ALA A 31 10.74 -1.12 -5.93
C ALA A 31 10.77 -2.59 -5.53
N SER A 32 10.87 -3.46 -6.54
CA SER A 32 10.95 -4.91 -6.33
C SER A 32 12.38 -5.34 -5.98
N GLN A 33 12.48 -6.25 -5.03
CA GLN A 33 13.77 -6.72 -4.50
C GLN A 33 14.28 -7.90 -5.33
N GLN A 34 15.36 -7.66 -6.10
CA GLN A 34 16.00 -8.70 -6.92
C GLN A 34 16.82 -9.69 -6.08
N VAL A 35 17.22 -9.30 -4.87
CA VAL A 35 18.12 -10.07 -3.99
C VAL A 35 17.60 -11.46 -3.64
N HIS A 36 16.31 -11.68 -3.68
CA HIS A 36 15.69 -12.97 -3.31
C HIS A 36 15.76 -14.05 -4.40
N LYS A 37 16.11 -13.69 -5.65
CA LYS A 37 16.17 -14.64 -6.76
C LYS A 37 17.16 -15.77 -6.56
N ASP A 38 18.26 -15.49 -5.87
CA ASP A 38 19.32 -16.46 -5.63
C ASP A 38 19.02 -17.42 -4.46
N PHE A 39 17.94 -17.17 -3.71
CA PHE A 39 17.59 -17.93 -2.50
C PHE A 39 16.34 -18.81 -2.67
N GLY A 40 15.72 -18.81 -3.84
CA GLY A 40 14.50 -19.59 -4.09
C GLY A 40 13.26 -19.13 -3.35
N GLY A 41 13.28 -17.93 -2.75
CA GLY A 41 12.17 -17.32 -2.02
C GLY A 41 12.61 -16.14 -1.17
N VAL A 42 11.65 -15.50 -0.50
CA VAL A 42 11.92 -14.30 0.30
C VAL A 42 12.70 -14.65 1.57
N VAL A 43 13.82 -13.97 1.79
CA VAL A 43 14.61 -14.02 3.02
C VAL A 43 14.23 -12.82 3.89
N PRO A 44 13.55 -13.00 5.04
CA PRO A 44 12.95 -11.90 5.80
C PRO A 44 13.93 -10.81 6.25
N GLU A 45 15.16 -11.19 6.63
CA GLU A 45 16.19 -10.22 7.04
C GLU A 45 16.67 -9.36 5.86
N LEU A 46 16.88 -9.98 4.69
CA LEU A 46 17.25 -9.24 3.48
C LEU A 46 16.12 -8.33 3.03
N ALA A 47 14.87 -8.79 3.13
CA ALA A 47 13.70 -7.99 2.81
C ALA A 47 13.64 -6.72 3.67
N SER A 48 13.76 -6.83 5.00
CA SER A 48 13.70 -5.66 5.87
C SER A 48 14.82 -4.66 5.60
N ARG A 49 16.05 -5.11 5.35
CA ARG A 49 17.18 -4.23 4.99
C ARG A 49 16.97 -3.53 3.65
N ALA A 50 16.39 -4.22 2.67
CA ALA A 50 16.07 -3.61 1.39
C ALA A 50 14.95 -2.57 1.53
N HIS A 51 13.94 -2.80 2.38
CA HIS A 51 12.92 -1.80 2.70
C HIS A 51 13.54 -0.54 3.33
N GLU A 52 14.47 -0.67 4.27
CA GLU A 52 15.18 0.48 4.87
C GLU A 52 15.89 1.33 3.81
N GLN A 53 16.50 0.71 2.81
CA GLN A 53 17.19 1.41 1.72
C GLN A 53 16.23 2.06 0.73
N ASN A 54 15.08 1.42 0.47
CA ASN A 54 14.17 1.80 -0.61
C ASN A 54 13.07 2.76 -0.16
N ILE A 55 12.68 2.80 1.12
CA ILE A 55 11.46 3.50 1.53
C ILE A 55 11.52 5.01 1.26
N VAL A 56 12.64 5.65 1.57
CA VAL A 56 12.80 7.10 1.33
C VAL A 56 12.79 7.42 -0.17
N PRO A 57 13.63 6.79 -1.03
CA PRO A 57 13.60 7.07 -2.46
C PRO A 57 12.24 6.73 -3.12
N VAL A 58 11.57 5.65 -2.71
CA VAL A 58 10.26 5.26 -3.27
C VAL A 58 9.19 6.28 -2.91
N VAL A 59 9.13 6.73 -1.66
CA VAL A 59 8.18 7.77 -1.24
C VAL A 59 8.48 9.10 -1.93
N SER A 60 9.74 9.49 -1.98
CA SER A 60 10.14 10.74 -2.66
C SER A 60 9.76 10.73 -4.14
N GLU A 61 9.96 9.60 -4.82
CA GLU A 61 9.59 9.46 -6.23
C GLU A 61 8.07 9.42 -6.44
N ALA A 62 7.32 8.81 -5.50
CA ALA A 62 5.86 8.81 -5.56
C ALA A 62 5.29 10.23 -5.44
N LEU A 63 5.80 11.02 -4.49
CA LEU A 63 5.41 12.42 -4.31
C LEU A 63 5.79 13.26 -5.53
N ARG A 64 7.01 13.11 -6.05
CA ARG A 64 7.48 13.81 -7.25
C ARG A 64 6.62 13.52 -8.48
N LYS A 65 6.26 12.24 -8.72
CA LYS A 65 5.40 11.85 -9.84
C LYS A 65 3.96 12.35 -9.70
N ALA A 66 3.48 12.49 -8.46
CA ALA A 66 2.16 13.02 -8.17
C ALA A 66 2.10 14.56 -8.25
N ASP A 67 3.24 15.24 -8.36
CA ASP A 67 3.35 16.69 -8.22
C ASP A 67 2.72 17.18 -6.91
N VAL A 68 3.11 16.53 -5.80
CA VAL A 68 2.60 16.79 -4.45
C VAL A 68 3.78 17.02 -3.51
N ALA A 69 3.77 18.15 -2.79
CA ALA A 69 4.74 18.40 -1.74
C ALA A 69 4.36 17.61 -0.46
N PRO A 70 5.32 17.20 0.40
CA PRO A 70 5.00 16.53 1.66
C PRO A 70 3.99 17.30 2.54
N GLY A 71 4.06 18.63 2.55
CA GLY A 71 3.14 19.48 3.31
C GLY A 71 1.71 19.54 2.77
N ASP A 72 1.45 19.02 1.56
CA ASP A 72 0.11 18.95 0.99
C ASP A 72 -0.65 17.67 1.41
N LEU A 73 0.06 16.71 2.03
CA LEU A 73 -0.54 15.47 2.49
C LEU A 73 -1.51 15.72 3.63
N THR A 74 -2.68 15.09 3.55
CA THR A 74 -3.72 15.15 4.59
C THR A 74 -3.72 13.90 5.50
N ALA A 75 -3.13 12.79 5.04
CA ALA A 75 -2.97 11.57 5.83
C ALA A 75 -1.85 10.68 5.25
N VAL A 76 -1.31 9.79 6.10
CA VAL A 76 -0.43 8.68 5.69
C VAL A 76 -1.11 7.36 6.01
N ALA A 77 -1.35 6.54 5.00
CA ALA A 77 -1.83 5.18 5.14
C ALA A 77 -0.67 4.19 5.02
N PHE A 78 -0.66 3.13 5.81
CA PHE A 78 0.39 2.11 5.73
C PHE A 78 -0.17 0.73 6.05
N THR A 79 0.46 -0.31 5.49
CA THR A 79 0.09 -1.69 5.77
C THR A 79 0.55 -2.09 7.17
N ARG A 80 -0.44 -2.37 8.05
CA ARG A 80 -0.21 -2.87 9.41
C ARG A 80 0.16 -4.36 9.42
N GLY A 81 -0.34 -5.11 8.47
CA GLY A 81 -0.24 -6.58 8.37
C GLY A 81 -1.49 -7.21 7.71
N PRO A 82 -1.45 -8.52 7.49
CA PRO A 82 -0.34 -9.46 7.75
C PRO A 82 0.88 -9.23 6.84
N GLY A 83 2.03 -9.77 7.26
CA GLY A 83 3.29 -9.68 6.51
C GLY A 83 4.50 -10.04 7.38
N LEU A 84 5.71 -9.91 6.81
CA LEU A 84 6.96 -10.15 7.51
C LEU A 84 7.21 -9.05 8.54
N LEU A 85 7.43 -9.44 9.81
CA LEU A 85 7.53 -8.49 10.92
C LEU A 85 8.56 -7.39 10.69
N GLY A 86 9.78 -7.74 10.26
CA GLY A 86 10.85 -6.76 10.00
C GLY A 86 10.49 -5.79 8.88
N SER A 87 9.89 -6.28 7.80
CA SER A 87 9.42 -5.49 6.67
C SER A 87 8.29 -4.52 7.08
N LEU A 88 7.30 -5.01 7.82
CA LEU A 88 6.19 -4.19 8.37
C LEU A 88 6.70 -3.10 9.32
N LEU A 89 7.72 -3.40 10.15
CA LEU A 89 8.30 -2.43 11.07
C LEU A 89 8.94 -1.25 10.33
N VAL A 90 9.57 -1.45 9.19
CA VAL A 90 10.16 -0.37 8.39
C VAL A 90 9.08 0.59 7.91
N GLY A 91 8.03 0.08 7.23
CA GLY A 91 6.93 0.90 6.74
C GLY A 91 6.17 1.61 7.86
N THR A 92 5.90 0.89 8.97
CA THR A 92 5.21 1.47 10.14
C THR A 92 6.02 2.58 10.78
N SER A 93 7.34 2.39 10.97
CA SER A 93 8.20 3.39 11.59
C SER A 93 8.33 4.63 10.73
N PHE A 94 8.47 4.46 9.41
CA PHE A 94 8.52 5.55 8.46
C PHE A 94 7.19 6.33 8.43
N ALA A 95 6.05 5.64 8.30
CA ALA A 95 4.73 6.27 8.30
C ALA A 95 4.47 7.06 9.59
N LYS A 96 4.86 6.49 10.75
CA LYS A 96 4.73 7.14 12.05
C LYS A 96 5.59 8.40 12.15
N ALA A 97 6.85 8.34 11.72
CA ALA A 97 7.75 9.49 11.73
C ALA A 97 7.24 10.60 10.81
N LEU A 98 6.76 10.26 9.62
CA LEU A 98 6.22 11.22 8.65
C LEU A 98 4.93 11.87 9.18
N SER A 99 3.98 11.07 9.69
CA SER A 99 2.74 11.54 10.31
C SER A 99 3.02 12.53 11.44
N LEU A 100 3.97 12.18 12.32
CA LEU A 100 4.36 13.03 13.45
C LEU A 100 5.02 14.34 12.97
N SER A 101 5.89 14.28 11.96
CA SER A 101 6.61 15.45 11.46
C SER A 101 5.71 16.45 10.73
N LEU A 102 4.63 15.97 10.12
CA LEU A 102 3.68 16.79 9.34
C LEU A 102 2.42 17.13 10.14
N ASP A 103 2.26 16.59 11.35
CA ASP A 103 1.07 16.71 12.20
C ASP A 103 -0.22 16.29 11.47
N ILE A 104 -0.17 15.16 10.75
CA ILE A 104 -1.28 14.58 9.99
C ILE A 104 -1.63 13.18 10.50
N PRO A 105 -2.88 12.72 10.34
CA PRO A 105 -3.32 11.41 10.81
C PRO A 105 -2.61 10.26 10.09
N MET A 106 -2.44 9.16 10.83
CA MET A 106 -1.91 7.89 10.35
C MET A 106 -3.03 6.85 10.27
N ILE A 107 -3.17 6.18 9.12
CA ILE A 107 -4.22 5.20 8.85
C ILE A 107 -3.61 3.81 8.72
N MET A 108 -4.03 2.89 9.60
CA MET A 108 -3.60 1.49 9.56
C MET A 108 -4.48 0.70 8.61
N VAL A 109 -3.87 0.05 7.60
CA VAL A 109 -4.58 -0.75 6.61
C VAL A 109 -4.21 -2.22 6.74
N ASN A 110 -5.19 -3.11 6.69
CA ASN A 110 -4.95 -4.54 6.56
C ASN A 110 -4.55 -4.86 5.11
N HIS A 111 -3.48 -5.64 4.93
CA HIS A 111 -2.94 -5.99 3.62
C HIS A 111 -3.98 -6.61 2.68
N LEU A 112 -4.79 -7.56 3.18
CA LEU A 112 -5.84 -8.21 2.37
C LEU A 112 -6.98 -7.26 2.03
N GLN A 113 -7.35 -6.36 2.96
CA GLN A 113 -8.31 -5.28 2.67
C GLN A 113 -7.79 -4.35 1.59
N GLY A 114 -6.50 -4.03 1.61
CA GLY A 114 -5.86 -3.24 0.56
C GLY A 114 -6.04 -3.88 -0.82
N HIS A 115 -5.86 -5.19 -0.94
CA HIS A 115 -6.11 -5.92 -2.20
C HIS A 115 -7.57 -5.88 -2.64
N ILE A 116 -8.53 -6.04 -1.72
CA ILE A 116 -9.96 -5.95 -2.03
C ILE A 116 -10.32 -4.53 -2.50
N LEU A 117 -9.86 -3.52 -1.76
CA LEU A 117 -10.18 -2.11 -2.03
C LEU A 117 -9.43 -1.55 -3.25
N ALA A 118 -8.37 -2.20 -3.71
CA ALA A 118 -7.66 -1.81 -4.94
C ALA A 118 -8.58 -1.77 -6.17
N ASN A 119 -9.69 -2.53 -6.16
CA ASN A 119 -10.70 -2.51 -7.23
C ASN A 119 -11.47 -1.18 -7.34
N PHE A 120 -11.44 -0.35 -6.28
CA PHE A 120 -12.10 0.95 -6.24
C PHE A 120 -11.16 2.12 -6.50
N VAL A 121 -9.86 1.85 -6.73
CA VAL A 121 -8.88 2.89 -7.03
C VAL A 121 -9.12 3.44 -8.43
N ARG A 122 -9.53 4.68 -8.51
CA ARG A 122 -9.78 5.37 -9.77
C ARG A 122 -8.45 5.77 -10.42
N GLN A 123 -8.35 5.53 -11.72
CA GLN A 123 -7.18 5.93 -12.51
C GLN A 123 -7.56 7.10 -13.42
N PRO A 124 -6.66 8.10 -13.58
CA PRO A 124 -6.89 9.19 -14.52
C PRO A 124 -7.19 8.62 -15.93
N ASN A 125 -8.21 9.18 -16.57
CA ASN A 125 -8.60 8.80 -17.95
C ASN A 125 -9.09 7.36 -18.16
N LYS A 126 -9.39 6.62 -17.10
CA LYS A 126 -10.09 5.34 -17.22
C LYS A 126 -11.55 5.48 -16.78
N PRO A 127 -12.47 4.73 -17.42
CA PRO A 127 -13.85 4.70 -16.96
C PRO A 127 -13.92 4.18 -15.51
N VAL A 128 -14.87 4.70 -14.75
CA VAL A 128 -15.16 4.19 -13.41
C VAL A 128 -15.96 2.89 -13.60
N ASP A 129 -15.40 1.79 -13.13
CA ASP A 129 -16.00 0.45 -13.17
C ASP A 129 -15.97 -0.14 -11.75
N ASP A 130 -16.62 0.57 -10.84
CA ASP A 130 -16.70 0.14 -9.44
C ASP A 130 -17.55 -1.13 -9.34
N PRO A 131 -17.08 -2.20 -8.67
CA PRO A 131 -17.88 -3.41 -8.46
C PRO A 131 -19.17 -3.09 -7.71
N SER A 132 -20.31 -3.63 -8.18
CA SER A 132 -21.57 -3.52 -7.46
C SER A 132 -21.63 -4.54 -6.32
N PHE A 133 -22.07 -4.09 -5.15
CA PHE A 133 -22.22 -4.95 -3.97
C PHE A 133 -23.50 -5.77 -4.01
N PRO A 134 -23.50 -7.04 -3.49
CA PRO A 134 -22.30 -7.80 -3.10
C PRO A 134 -21.57 -8.38 -4.32
N TYR A 135 -20.24 -8.59 -4.21
CA TYR A 135 -19.44 -9.24 -5.25
C TYR A 135 -18.47 -10.29 -4.67
N LEU A 136 -17.97 -11.16 -5.55
CA LEU A 136 -16.91 -12.12 -5.21
C LEU A 136 -15.55 -11.56 -5.65
N CYS A 137 -14.61 -11.52 -4.71
CA CYS A 137 -13.23 -11.14 -4.94
C CYS A 137 -12.34 -12.37 -4.81
N LEU A 138 -11.58 -12.69 -5.85
CA LEU A 138 -10.56 -13.74 -5.82
C LEU A 138 -9.22 -13.08 -5.45
N LEU A 139 -8.70 -13.43 -4.26
CA LEU A 139 -7.37 -13.04 -3.82
C LEU A 139 -6.40 -14.19 -4.10
N VAL A 140 -5.44 -13.97 -4.98
CA VAL A 140 -4.41 -14.96 -5.32
C VAL A 140 -3.04 -14.31 -5.17
N SER A 141 -2.22 -14.87 -4.31
CA SER A 141 -0.83 -14.50 -4.12
C SER A 141 0.03 -15.76 -3.90
N GLY A 142 1.34 -15.61 -3.83
CA GLY A 142 2.25 -16.75 -3.61
C GLY A 142 2.00 -17.57 -2.35
N GLY A 143 1.33 -17.01 -1.35
CA GLY A 143 1.04 -17.67 -0.08
C GLY A 143 -0.45 -17.78 0.28
N ILE A 144 -1.34 -17.16 -0.48
CA ILE A 144 -2.77 -17.06 -0.15
C ILE A 144 -3.61 -17.23 -1.41
N SER A 145 -4.65 -18.08 -1.32
CA SER A 145 -5.71 -18.18 -2.32
C SER A 145 -7.05 -18.20 -1.58
N HIS A 146 -7.75 -17.09 -1.62
CA HIS A 146 -9.05 -16.94 -0.97
C HIS A 146 -10.11 -16.48 -1.96
N ILE A 147 -11.32 -17.00 -1.83
CA ILE A 147 -12.53 -16.43 -2.41
C ILE A 147 -13.21 -15.64 -1.29
N VAL A 148 -13.44 -14.36 -1.53
CA VAL A 148 -13.98 -13.44 -0.55
C VAL A 148 -15.30 -12.89 -1.08
N LYS A 149 -16.37 -13.02 -0.30
CA LYS A 149 -17.64 -12.33 -0.56
C LYS A 149 -17.58 -10.97 0.09
N VAL A 150 -17.60 -9.91 -0.71
CA VAL A 150 -17.63 -8.53 -0.24
C VAL A 150 -19.07 -8.04 -0.24
N VAL A 151 -19.59 -7.72 0.95
CA VAL A 151 -21.02 -7.34 1.15
C VAL A 151 -21.20 -5.85 0.98
N ILE A 152 -20.32 -5.07 1.62
CA ILE A 152 -20.20 -3.61 1.51
C ILE A 152 -18.72 -3.25 1.67
N PRO A 153 -18.27 -2.00 1.44
CA PRO A 153 -16.92 -1.59 1.72
C PRO A 153 -16.50 -1.94 3.16
N LEU A 154 -15.36 -2.62 3.32
CA LEU A 154 -14.79 -3.07 4.60
C LEU A 154 -15.52 -4.22 5.31
N GLU A 155 -16.65 -4.71 4.80
CA GLU A 155 -17.34 -5.88 5.32
C GLU A 155 -17.28 -7.03 4.31
N TYR A 156 -16.58 -8.09 4.69
CA TYR A 156 -16.34 -9.24 3.80
C TYR A 156 -16.24 -10.56 4.59
N GLU A 157 -16.55 -11.64 3.92
CA GLU A 157 -16.51 -13.01 4.42
C GLU A 157 -15.58 -13.85 3.53
N ILE A 158 -14.68 -14.61 4.13
CA ILE A 158 -13.85 -15.61 3.43
C ILE A 158 -14.69 -16.87 3.30
N LEU A 159 -14.85 -17.40 2.06
CA LEU A 159 -15.65 -18.57 1.73
C LEU A 159 -14.81 -19.86 1.77
#